data_b49f03bac1a7a79072716694889da4dd
#
_entry.id   b49f03bac1a7a79072716694889da4dd
#
_cell.length_a   1.000
_cell.length_b   1.000
_cell.length_c   1.000
_cell.angle_alpha   90.00
_cell.angle_beta   90.00
_cell.angle_gamma   90.00
#
_symmetry.space_group_name_H-M   'P 1'
#
loop_
_entity.id
_entity.type
_entity.pdbx_description
1 polymer ?
#
loop_
_entity_poly.entity_id
_entity_poly.type
_entity_poly.pdbx_seq_one_letter_code
_entity_poly.pdbx_strand_id
1 'polypeptide(L)'
;MIPASETFNGTWPFEPHFTNAAGFRQHYVDEGPAEGEVILCLHGEPTWGYLYRNMIGPLAENFRVVVPDHMGFGKSETPQDRVYTLQTHVENLERFVADLDLSAITIVCQDWGGPMAGVFTARNPHLVKRLFLMNTLLGYGGGQSAGGKTPWFRWIEKHEEAGTLNGILGEMGSTVLSVMKILGFQNTAAVDDTWIEAYSAPFPDRESCIGAINFPLDVHYGRFLPLIFETMESGDIEATKSKPAMLICLLYTSDAAD
;
A
#
# COMPACT_ATOMS: atom_id res chain seq x y z
N MET A 1 16.30 8.91 3.86
CA MET A 1 16.10 7.64 3.08
C MET A 1 16.75 6.50 3.84
N ILE A 2 16.08 5.37 3.98
CA ILE A 2 16.59 4.17 4.66
C ILE A 2 17.77 3.62 3.86
N PRO A 3 18.93 3.28 4.49
CA PRO A 3 20.03 2.60 3.79
C PRO A 3 19.55 1.29 3.14
N ALA A 4 20.03 0.96 1.94
CA ALA A 4 19.66 -0.27 1.25
C ALA A 4 19.95 -1.51 2.10
N SER A 5 21.09 -1.52 2.79
CA SER A 5 21.57 -2.61 3.65
C SER A 5 20.90 -2.67 5.03
N GLU A 6 19.98 -1.75 5.38
CA GLU A 6 19.33 -1.75 6.68
C GLU A 6 18.41 -2.98 6.83
N THR A 7 18.58 -3.73 7.91
CA THR A 7 17.85 -4.98 8.19
C THR A 7 16.96 -4.91 9.43
N PHE A 8 16.96 -3.80 10.16
CA PHE A 8 16.20 -3.65 11.41
C PHE A 8 16.39 -4.83 12.36
N ASN A 9 17.64 -4.98 12.84
CA ASN A 9 18.06 -6.09 13.72
C ASN A 9 17.78 -7.48 13.12
N GLY A 10 17.85 -7.63 11.80
CA GLY A 10 17.63 -8.90 11.09
C GLY A 10 16.15 -9.27 10.90
N THR A 11 15.20 -8.38 11.22
CA THR A 11 13.77 -8.61 10.95
C THR A 11 13.38 -8.34 9.50
N TRP A 12 14.28 -7.72 8.72
CA TRP A 12 14.18 -7.48 7.28
C TRP A 12 15.44 -7.97 6.56
N PRO A 13 15.68 -9.29 6.46
CA PRO A 13 16.93 -9.84 5.95
C PRO A 13 16.98 -9.99 4.43
N PHE A 14 16.08 -9.35 3.69
CA PHE A 14 15.91 -9.54 2.25
C PHE A 14 16.85 -8.67 1.44
N GLU A 15 17.32 -9.22 0.30
CA GLU A 15 18.18 -8.50 -0.65
C GLU A 15 17.40 -7.32 -1.26
N PRO A 16 17.94 -6.10 -1.21
CA PRO A 16 17.27 -4.93 -1.79
C PRO A 16 17.50 -4.86 -3.30
N HIS A 17 16.41 -4.81 -4.07
CA HIS A 17 16.44 -4.51 -5.49
C HIS A 17 15.89 -3.13 -5.77
N PHE A 18 16.27 -2.55 -6.92
CA PHE A 18 15.81 -1.22 -7.34
C PHE A 18 15.55 -1.16 -8.83
N THR A 19 14.47 -0.46 -9.20
CA THR A 19 14.18 -0.09 -10.59
C THR A 19 13.90 1.39 -10.71
N ASN A 20 14.08 1.97 -11.90
CA ASN A 20 13.72 3.33 -12.24
C ASN A 20 12.59 3.39 -13.31
N ALA A 21 11.89 2.29 -13.55
CA ALA A 21 10.88 2.18 -14.60
C ALA A 21 9.77 3.23 -14.50
N ALA A 22 9.38 3.60 -13.27
CA ALA A 22 8.38 4.64 -13.01
C ALA A 22 8.96 6.07 -12.96
N GLY A 23 10.26 6.26 -13.26
CA GLY A 23 10.94 7.56 -13.28
C GLY A 23 11.36 8.06 -11.90
N PHE A 24 11.43 7.19 -10.91
CA PHE A 24 12.04 7.39 -9.60
C PHE A 24 12.70 6.07 -9.15
N ARG A 25 13.59 6.13 -8.17
CA ARG A 25 14.26 4.93 -7.65
C ARG A 25 13.30 4.18 -6.74
N GLN A 26 12.68 3.12 -7.26
CA GLN A 26 11.75 2.26 -6.55
C GLN A 26 12.46 1.03 -5.98
N HIS A 27 12.34 0.84 -4.68
CA HIS A 27 12.79 -0.37 -3.99
C HIS A 27 11.77 -1.51 -4.13
N TYR A 28 12.28 -2.73 -4.20
CA TYR A 28 11.48 -3.95 -4.06
C TYR A 28 12.32 -5.11 -3.52
N VAL A 29 11.64 -6.10 -2.98
CA VAL A 29 12.19 -7.42 -2.66
C VAL A 29 11.73 -8.40 -3.74
N ASP A 30 12.59 -9.33 -4.14
CA ASP A 30 12.30 -10.39 -5.11
C ASP A 30 12.96 -11.69 -4.63
N GLU A 31 12.18 -12.52 -3.96
CA GLU A 31 12.65 -13.72 -3.26
C GLU A 31 12.00 -14.98 -3.81
N GLY A 32 12.72 -16.10 -3.72
CA GLY A 32 12.26 -17.41 -4.13
C GLY A 32 12.69 -17.79 -5.55
N PRO A 33 12.10 -18.85 -6.13
CA PRO A 33 12.50 -19.35 -7.45
C PRO A 33 12.09 -18.37 -8.56
N ALA A 34 13.05 -17.94 -9.39
CA ALA A 34 12.83 -16.94 -10.45
C ALA A 34 11.70 -17.33 -11.42
N GLU A 35 11.57 -18.64 -11.72
CA GLU A 35 10.51 -19.19 -12.59
C GLU A 35 9.26 -19.63 -11.81
N GLY A 36 9.18 -19.27 -10.52
CA GLY A 36 8.03 -19.59 -9.67
C GLY A 36 6.77 -18.80 -10.07
N GLU A 37 5.60 -19.30 -9.66
CA GLU A 37 4.36 -18.51 -9.74
C GLU A 37 4.52 -17.24 -8.92
N VAL A 38 4.16 -16.08 -9.50
CA VAL A 38 4.41 -14.77 -8.88
C VAL A 38 3.37 -14.44 -7.81
N ILE A 39 3.84 -14.07 -6.63
CA ILE A 39 3.07 -13.40 -5.58
C ILE A 39 3.54 -11.95 -5.49
N LEU A 40 2.67 -11.01 -5.84
CA LEU A 40 2.93 -9.58 -5.76
C LEU A 40 2.22 -9.00 -4.54
N CYS A 41 2.99 -8.47 -3.58
CA CYS A 41 2.47 -7.93 -2.32
C CYS A 41 2.40 -6.41 -2.36
N LEU A 42 1.20 -5.83 -2.25
CA LEU A 42 0.96 -4.39 -2.31
C LEU A 42 0.54 -3.87 -0.93
N HIS A 43 1.40 -3.08 -0.30
CA HIS A 43 1.14 -2.44 0.99
C HIS A 43 0.21 -1.22 0.86
N GLY A 44 -0.18 -0.66 1.99
CA GLY A 44 -0.99 0.55 2.07
C GLY A 44 -0.34 1.68 2.86
N GLU A 45 -1.13 2.66 3.28
CA GLU A 45 -0.72 3.82 4.05
C GLU A 45 -0.88 3.53 5.56
N PRO A 46 0.03 3.97 6.43
CA PRO A 46 1.39 4.49 6.18
C PRO A 46 2.47 3.40 6.34
N THR A 47 2.22 2.23 5.78
CA THR A 47 3.11 1.07 5.83
C THR A 47 4.07 1.00 4.63
N TRP A 48 4.88 -0.04 4.57
CA TRP A 48 5.76 -0.36 3.45
C TRP A 48 5.98 -1.87 3.38
N GLY A 49 6.82 -2.37 2.50
CA GLY A 49 7.08 -3.79 2.31
C GLY A 49 7.33 -4.58 3.60
N TYR A 50 7.84 -3.93 4.65
CA TYR A 50 8.04 -4.51 5.99
C TYR A 50 6.78 -5.14 6.59
N LEU A 51 5.59 -4.72 6.15
CA LEU A 51 4.32 -5.35 6.51
C LEU A 51 4.33 -6.86 6.23
N TYR A 52 4.95 -7.25 5.12
CA TYR A 52 4.98 -8.62 4.63
C TYR A 52 6.17 -9.46 5.13
N ARG A 53 7.06 -8.91 6.00
CA ARG A 53 8.31 -9.55 6.45
C ARG A 53 8.16 -10.99 6.93
N ASN A 54 7.07 -11.32 7.60
CA ASN A 54 6.80 -12.66 8.12
C ASN A 54 6.18 -13.60 7.08
N MET A 55 5.75 -13.08 5.94
CA MET A 55 5.13 -13.85 4.85
C MET A 55 6.14 -14.18 3.75
N ILE A 56 7.10 -13.30 3.49
CA ILE A 56 8.05 -13.42 2.37
C ILE A 56 8.79 -14.75 2.44
N GLY A 57 9.49 -15.05 3.53
CA GLY A 57 10.30 -16.26 3.68
C GLY A 57 9.50 -17.56 3.45
N PRO A 58 8.40 -17.81 4.18
CA PRO A 58 7.58 -18.99 3.96
C PRO A 58 6.99 -19.11 2.56
N LEU A 59 6.60 -18.00 1.93
CA LEU A 59 6.07 -18.03 0.56
C LEU A 59 7.18 -18.26 -0.47
N ALA A 60 8.36 -17.71 -0.26
CA ALA A 60 9.52 -17.83 -1.14
C ALA A 60 10.07 -19.26 -1.25
N GLU A 61 9.67 -20.17 -0.37
CA GLU A 61 10.02 -21.60 -0.52
C GLU A 61 9.45 -22.20 -1.80
N ASN A 62 8.32 -21.69 -2.30
CA ASN A 62 7.61 -22.29 -3.43
C ASN A 62 7.19 -21.28 -4.52
N PHE A 63 7.25 -19.98 -4.26
CA PHE A 63 6.76 -18.92 -5.14
C PHE A 63 7.82 -17.84 -5.32
N ARG A 64 7.77 -17.11 -6.43
CA ARG A 64 8.50 -15.87 -6.59
C ARG A 64 7.71 -14.76 -5.90
N VAL A 65 8.24 -14.21 -4.81
CA VAL A 65 7.58 -13.21 -3.98
C VAL A 65 8.17 -11.84 -4.26
N VAL A 66 7.37 -10.97 -4.86
CA VAL A 66 7.78 -9.61 -5.24
C VAL A 66 7.04 -8.59 -4.36
N VAL A 67 7.80 -7.74 -3.66
CA VAL A 67 7.24 -6.79 -2.68
C VAL A 67 7.79 -5.40 -2.97
N PRO A 68 7.14 -4.58 -3.81
CA PRO A 68 7.55 -3.20 -4.04
C PRO A 68 7.19 -2.31 -2.86
N ASP A 69 8.05 -1.32 -2.59
CA ASP A 69 7.67 -0.13 -1.84
C ASP A 69 7.10 0.90 -2.79
N HIS A 70 5.93 1.45 -2.45
CA HIS A 70 5.33 2.51 -3.24
C HIS A 70 6.16 3.80 -3.19
N MET A 71 5.98 4.68 -4.18
CA MET A 71 6.60 6.00 -4.21
C MET A 71 6.31 6.77 -2.91
N GLY A 72 7.35 7.22 -2.21
CA GLY A 72 7.22 7.93 -0.93
C GLY A 72 7.13 7.03 0.30
N PHE A 73 7.38 5.73 0.15
CA PHE A 73 7.33 4.76 1.25
C PHE A 73 8.55 3.85 1.29
N GLY A 74 8.84 3.29 2.46
CA GLY A 74 9.90 2.32 2.67
C GLY A 74 11.28 2.80 2.23
N LYS A 75 11.97 1.99 1.44
CA LYS A 75 13.28 2.30 0.86
C LYS A 75 13.18 2.95 -0.53
N SER A 76 11.96 3.20 -1.04
CA SER A 76 11.74 3.93 -2.29
C SER A 76 11.98 5.42 -2.11
N GLU A 77 12.29 6.09 -3.22
CA GLU A 77 12.47 7.54 -3.27
C GLU A 77 11.16 8.29 -2.99
N THR A 78 11.28 9.49 -2.42
CA THR A 78 10.16 10.41 -2.12
C THR A 78 10.31 11.70 -2.95
N PRO A 79 10.05 11.66 -4.27
CA PRO A 79 10.18 12.84 -5.13
C PRO A 79 9.23 13.95 -4.71
N GLN A 80 9.74 15.17 -4.55
CA GLN A 80 8.96 16.33 -4.12
C GLN A 80 8.21 17.03 -5.26
N ASP A 81 8.56 16.71 -6.50
CA ASP A 81 7.98 17.25 -7.74
C ASP A 81 6.91 16.35 -8.38
N ARG A 82 6.49 15.31 -7.67
CA ARG A 82 5.49 14.34 -8.14
C ARG A 82 4.15 14.52 -7.44
N VAL A 83 3.08 14.11 -8.13
CA VAL A 83 1.74 14.05 -7.56
C VAL A 83 1.52 12.69 -6.93
N TYR A 84 1.03 12.67 -5.70
CA TYR A 84 0.74 11.47 -4.92
C TYR A 84 -0.77 11.22 -4.90
N THR A 85 -1.27 10.49 -5.92
CA THR A 85 -2.67 10.08 -6.05
C THR A 85 -2.76 8.60 -6.35
N LEU A 86 -3.95 8.01 -6.18
CA LEU A 86 -4.20 6.62 -6.57
C LEU A 86 -3.81 6.38 -8.03
N GLN A 87 -4.16 7.30 -8.94
CA GLN A 87 -3.80 7.20 -10.35
C GLN A 87 -2.29 7.07 -10.55
N THR A 88 -1.50 7.97 -9.94
CA THR A 88 -0.03 7.93 -10.05
C THR A 88 0.54 6.62 -9.53
N HIS A 89 0.03 6.11 -8.40
CA HIS A 89 0.50 4.85 -7.83
C HIS A 89 0.13 3.65 -8.71
N VAL A 90 -1.05 3.64 -9.33
CA VAL A 90 -1.43 2.58 -10.29
C VAL A 90 -0.54 2.63 -11.54
N GLU A 91 -0.30 3.81 -12.12
CA GLU A 91 0.59 3.97 -13.27
C GLU A 91 2.03 3.53 -12.95
N ASN A 92 2.52 3.82 -11.75
CA ASN A 92 3.81 3.34 -11.28
C ASN A 92 3.84 1.81 -11.16
N LEU A 93 2.76 1.20 -10.64
CA LEU A 93 2.61 -0.25 -10.56
C LEU A 93 2.60 -0.90 -11.94
N GLU A 94 1.89 -0.34 -12.91
CA GLU A 94 1.85 -0.84 -14.30
C GLU A 94 3.25 -0.87 -14.91
N ARG A 95 4.04 0.21 -14.73
CA ARG A 95 5.42 0.29 -15.22
C ARG A 95 6.34 -0.69 -14.49
N PHE A 96 6.17 -0.84 -13.18
CA PHE A 96 6.93 -1.80 -12.37
C PHE A 96 6.68 -3.24 -12.83
N VAL A 97 5.42 -3.63 -13.00
CA VAL A 97 5.04 -4.99 -13.47
C VAL A 97 5.59 -5.25 -14.86
N ALA A 98 5.54 -4.27 -15.76
CA ALA A 98 6.08 -4.38 -17.12
C ALA A 98 7.62 -4.49 -17.13
N ASP A 99 8.32 -3.74 -16.28
CA ASP A 99 9.80 -3.77 -16.19
C ASP A 99 10.34 -5.12 -15.72
N LEU A 100 9.62 -5.77 -14.79
CA LEU A 100 10.00 -7.09 -14.27
C LEU A 100 9.37 -8.26 -15.07
N ASP A 101 8.65 -7.98 -16.15
CA ASP A 101 7.94 -8.97 -16.99
C ASP A 101 7.07 -9.93 -16.16
N LEU A 102 6.33 -9.40 -15.18
CA LEU A 102 5.51 -10.22 -14.30
C LEU A 102 4.22 -10.64 -14.98
N SER A 103 3.88 -11.92 -14.85
CA SER A 103 2.63 -12.49 -15.39
C SER A 103 2.08 -13.57 -14.47
N ALA A 104 0.85 -14.01 -14.73
CA ALA A 104 0.14 -15.01 -13.92
C ALA A 104 0.15 -14.67 -12.40
N ILE A 105 0.00 -13.39 -12.06
CA ILE A 105 0.22 -12.81 -10.76
C ILE A 105 -0.88 -13.19 -9.77
N THR A 106 -0.53 -13.67 -8.60
CA THR A 106 -1.37 -13.65 -7.41
C THR A 106 -1.09 -12.35 -6.65
N ILE A 107 -2.05 -11.43 -6.61
CA ILE A 107 -1.90 -10.18 -5.86
C ILE A 107 -2.34 -10.40 -4.41
N VAL A 108 -1.47 -10.06 -3.46
CA VAL A 108 -1.75 -9.95 -2.02
C VAL A 108 -1.74 -8.47 -1.67
N CYS A 109 -2.84 -7.93 -1.17
CA CYS A 109 -2.94 -6.49 -0.93
C CYS A 109 -3.62 -6.15 0.39
N GLN A 110 -3.24 -5.00 0.95
CA GLN A 110 -3.77 -4.46 2.19
C GLN A 110 -3.96 -2.96 2.03
N ASP A 111 -4.99 -2.37 2.68
CA ASP A 111 -5.31 -0.94 2.71
C ASP A 111 -5.32 -0.34 1.29
N TRP A 112 -4.53 0.70 0.99
CA TRP A 112 -4.43 1.30 -0.34
C TRP A 112 -3.96 0.34 -1.44
N GLY A 113 -3.25 -0.73 -1.09
CA GLY A 113 -2.93 -1.80 -2.03
C GLY A 113 -4.16 -2.44 -2.67
N GLY A 114 -5.33 -2.41 -1.99
CA GLY A 114 -6.59 -2.93 -2.52
C GLY A 114 -7.13 -2.13 -3.70
N PRO A 115 -7.42 -0.82 -3.59
CA PRO A 115 -7.81 0.01 -4.73
C PRO A 115 -6.81 0.00 -5.88
N MET A 116 -5.50 -0.01 -5.58
CA MET A 116 -4.46 -0.17 -6.60
C MET A 116 -4.59 -1.51 -7.34
N ALA A 117 -4.73 -2.62 -6.61
CA ALA A 117 -4.95 -3.96 -7.18
C ALA A 117 -6.23 -4.01 -8.02
N GLY A 118 -7.29 -3.35 -7.58
CA GLY A 118 -8.55 -3.30 -8.28
C GLY A 118 -8.41 -2.65 -9.66
N VAL A 119 -7.93 -1.41 -9.69
CA VAL A 119 -7.72 -0.67 -10.95
C VAL A 119 -6.74 -1.40 -11.86
N PHE A 120 -5.60 -1.86 -11.31
CA PHE A 120 -4.60 -2.61 -12.07
C PHE A 120 -5.22 -3.87 -12.71
N THR A 121 -5.98 -4.67 -11.94
CA THR A 121 -6.59 -5.91 -12.43
C THR A 121 -7.62 -5.64 -13.54
N ALA A 122 -8.46 -4.60 -13.38
CA ALA A 122 -9.46 -4.25 -14.37
C ALA A 122 -8.85 -3.76 -15.70
N ARG A 123 -7.68 -3.11 -15.64
CA ARG A 123 -6.92 -2.66 -16.82
C ARG A 123 -6.10 -3.79 -17.44
N ASN A 124 -5.60 -4.73 -16.62
CA ASN A 124 -4.67 -5.79 -17.02
C ASN A 124 -5.12 -7.18 -16.57
N PRO A 125 -6.37 -7.62 -16.88
CA PRO A 125 -6.92 -8.86 -16.33
C PRO A 125 -6.15 -10.10 -16.74
N HIS A 126 -5.47 -10.06 -17.90
CA HIS A 126 -4.67 -11.17 -18.41
C HIS A 126 -3.40 -11.44 -17.60
N LEU A 127 -2.88 -10.44 -16.87
CA LEU A 127 -1.71 -10.58 -16.01
C LEU A 127 -2.04 -11.16 -14.63
N VAL A 128 -3.30 -11.02 -14.17
CA VAL A 128 -3.70 -11.39 -12.81
C VAL A 128 -4.41 -12.73 -12.79
N LYS A 129 -3.92 -13.63 -11.95
CA LYS A 129 -4.46 -14.98 -11.76
C LYS A 129 -5.42 -15.08 -10.57
N ARG A 130 -5.07 -14.46 -9.44
CA ARG A 130 -5.83 -14.51 -8.19
C ARG A 130 -5.67 -13.21 -7.39
N LEU A 131 -6.60 -12.99 -6.46
CA LEU A 131 -6.62 -11.84 -5.54
C LEU A 131 -6.71 -12.33 -4.10
N PHE A 132 -5.86 -11.81 -3.24
CA PHE A 132 -5.87 -12.04 -1.81
C PHE A 132 -5.93 -10.69 -1.09
N LEU A 133 -7.12 -10.37 -0.52
CA LEU A 133 -7.42 -9.07 0.06
C LEU A 133 -7.37 -9.16 1.58
N MET A 134 -6.52 -8.36 2.21
CA MET A 134 -6.37 -8.30 3.65
C MET A 134 -6.87 -6.96 4.18
N ASN A 135 -8.04 -6.96 4.82
CA ASN A 135 -8.64 -5.77 5.42
C ASN A 135 -8.67 -4.56 4.46
N THR A 136 -9.18 -4.80 3.25
CA THR A 136 -9.27 -3.78 2.18
C THR A 136 -10.36 -4.14 1.18
N LEU A 137 -10.58 -3.26 0.20
CA LEU A 137 -11.52 -3.43 -0.91
C LEU A 137 -10.84 -3.05 -2.23
N LEU A 138 -11.43 -3.44 -3.37
CA LEU A 138 -10.86 -3.15 -4.69
C LEU A 138 -11.13 -1.72 -5.22
N GLY A 139 -11.90 -0.92 -4.47
CA GLY A 139 -12.20 0.47 -4.82
C GLY A 139 -13.42 0.66 -5.71
N TYR A 140 -14.01 -0.42 -6.27
CA TYR A 140 -15.23 -0.35 -7.08
C TYR A 140 -16.20 -1.47 -6.71
N GLY A 141 -17.50 -1.29 -7.06
CA GLY A 141 -18.54 -2.30 -6.86
C GLY A 141 -19.14 -2.34 -5.46
N GLY A 142 -18.71 -1.49 -4.56
CA GLY A 142 -19.35 -1.28 -3.27
C GLY A 142 -20.41 -0.18 -3.36
N GLY A 143 -21.63 -0.46 -2.93
CA GLY A 143 -22.57 0.61 -2.60
C GLY A 143 -21.91 1.56 -1.58
N GLN A 144 -22.41 2.80 -1.52
CA GLN A 144 -22.02 3.72 -0.45
C GLN A 144 -22.06 2.95 0.87
N SER A 145 -20.95 2.98 1.62
CA SER A 145 -20.97 2.43 2.97
C SER A 145 -22.14 3.08 3.70
N ALA A 146 -23.11 2.27 4.12
CA ALA A 146 -24.33 2.75 4.76
C ALA A 146 -24.06 3.49 6.10
N GLY A 147 -22.82 3.54 6.55
CA GLY A 147 -22.34 4.07 7.82
C GLY A 147 -21.72 5.48 7.78
N GLY A 148 -21.55 6.11 6.62
CA GLY A 148 -20.89 7.43 6.54
C GLY A 148 -19.35 7.35 6.69
N LYS A 149 -18.69 8.51 6.93
CA LYS A 149 -17.24 8.58 7.09
C LYS A 149 -16.77 7.86 8.35
N THR A 150 -15.71 7.06 8.23
CA THR A 150 -15.07 6.41 9.38
C THR A 150 -14.52 7.45 10.39
N PRO A 151 -14.25 7.08 11.66
CA PRO A 151 -13.61 7.97 12.63
C PRO A 151 -12.31 8.58 12.10
N TRP A 152 -11.51 7.82 11.36
CA TRP A 152 -10.30 8.27 10.70
C TRP A 152 -10.57 9.39 9.70
N PHE A 153 -11.50 9.21 8.75
CA PHE A 153 -11.81 10.23 7.76
C PHE A 153 -12.51 11.46 8.34
N ARG A 154 -13.29 11.33 9.44
CA ARG A 154 -13.79 12.49 10.19
C ARG A 154 -12.66 13.28 10.85
N TRP A 155 -11.64 12.58 11.36
CA TRP A 155 -10.46 13.19 11.95
C TRP A 155 -9.64 13.93 10.88
N ILE A 156 -9.38 13.31 9.71
CA ILE A 156 -8.69 13.93 8.56
C ILE A 156 -9.42 15.21 8.14
N GLU A 157 -10.72 15.14 7.91
CA GLU A 157 -11.54 16.29 7.51
C GLU A 157 -11.42 17.45 8.49
N LYS A 158 -11.62 17.17 9.78
CA LYS A 158 -11.51 18.18 10.85
C LYS A 158 -10.16 18.89 10.84
N HIS A 159 -9.08 18.17 10.70
CA HIS A 159 -7.73 18.74 10.76
C HIS A 159 -7.30 19.39 9.45
N GLU A 160 -7.80 18.92 8.33
CA GLU A 160 -7.59 19.57 7.02
C GLU A 160 -8.33 20.90 6.96
N GLU A 161 -9.60 20.96 7.35
CA GLU A 161 -10.39 22.22 7.45
C GLU A 161 -9.76 23.23 8.39
N ALA A 162 -9.15 22.76 9.49
CA ALA A 162 -8.44 23.60 10.45
C ALA A 162 -7.03 24.03 9.97
N GLY A 163 -6.53 23.49 8.83
CA GLY A 163 -5.17 23.74 8.33
C GLY A 163 -4.07 23.15 9.22
N THR A 164 -4.39 22.17 10.08
CA THR A 164 -3.45 21.58 11.04
C THR A 164 -2.97 20.18 10.64
N LEU A 165 -3.56 19.55 9.63
CA LEU A 165 -3.29 18.16 9.26
C LEU A 165 -1.81 17.93 8.93
N ASN A 166 -1.24 18.75 8.07
CA ASN A 166 0.16 18.63 7.66
C ASN A 166 1.15 18.78 8.85
N GLY A 167 0.84 19.67 9.81
CA GLY A 167 1.62 19.82 11.02
C GLY A 167 1.57 18.56 11.87
N ILE A 168 0.37 18.04 12.12
CA ILE A 168 0.19 16.88 12.99
C ILE A 168 0.82 15.62 12.37
N LEU A 169 0.47 15.27 11.16
CA LEU A 169 0.97 14.05 10.52
C LEU A 169 2.46 14.16 10.19
N GLY A 170 2.92 15.30 9.66
CA GLY A 170 4.33 15.48 9.31
C GLY A 170 5.25 15.55 10.54
N GLU A 171 4.85 16.21 11.62
CA GLU A 171 5.65 16.30 12.85
C GLU A 171 5.61 15.02 13.68
N MET A 172 4.52 14.28 13.60
CA MET A 172 4.42 12.94 14.21
C MET A 172 5.07 11.85 13.36
N GLY A 173 5.63 12.22 12.19
CA GLY A 173 6.28 11.29 11.28
C GLY A 173 5.29 10.47 10.46
N SER A 174 4.03 10.92 10.23
CA SER A 174 3.00 10.23 9.41
C SER A 174 3.18 8.71 9.29
N THR A 175 3.52 8.08 10.41
CA THR A 175 3.87 6.67 10.51
C THR A 175 2.69 5.87 11.04
N VAL A 176 2.79 4.56 10.99
CA VAL A 176 1.89 3.67 11.74
C VAL A 176 1.74 4.13 13.20
N LEU A 177 2.80 4.67 13.83
CA LEU A 177 2.74 5.19 15.20
C LEU A 177 1.82 6.39 15.34
N SER A 178 1.83 7.32 14.38
CA SER A 178 0.92 8.48 14.40
C SER A 178 -0.53 8.02 14.28
N VAL A 179 -0.82 7.15 13.34
CA VAL A 179 -2.15 6.56 13.15
C VAL A 179 -2.58 5.80 14.41
N MET A 180 -1.70 5.01 15.01
CA MET A 180 -1.98 4.27 16.23
C MET A 180 -2.30 5.17 17.42
N LYS A 181 -1.60 6.31 17.57
CA LYS A 181 -1.90 7.29 18.62
C LYS A 181 -3.28 7.93 18.45
N ILE A 182 -3.73 8.07 17.20
CA ILE A 182 -5.01 8.69 16.86
C ILE A 182 -6.17 7.69 17.02
N LEU A 183 -6.00 6.47 16.52
CA LEU A 183 -7.04 5.44 16.45
C LEU A 183 -6.98 4.41 17.60
N GLY A 184 -5.84 4.32 18.28
CA GLY A 184 -5.57 3.29 19.29
C GLY A 184 -5.00 2.00 18.68
N PHE A 185 -4.40 1.17 19.54
CA PHE A 185 -3.80 -0.11 19.18
C PHE A 185 -4.03 -1.14 20.27
N GLN A 186 -4.66 -2.26 19.92
CA GLN A 186 -5.07 -3.25 20.94
C GLN A 186 -3.92 -4.15 21.41
N ASN A 187 -3.08 -4.61 20.48
CA ASN A 187 -1.96 -5.50 20.80
C ASN A 187 -0.63 -4.74 20.86
N THR A 188 -0.39 -4.06 21.97
CA THR A 188 0.86 -3.32 22.21
C THR A 188 2.07 -4.23 22.44
N ALA A 189 1.87 -5.50 22.77
CA ALA A 189 2.97 -6.45 23.02
C ALA A 189 3.78 -6.79 21.74
N ALA A 190 3.20 -6.61 20.56
CA ALA A 190 3.88 -6.81 19.28
C ALA A 190 4.68 -5.58 18.82
N VAL A 191 4.61 -4.46 19.56
CA VAL A 191 5.23 -3.18 19.23
C VAL A 191 6.48 -3.02 20.09
N ASP A 192 7.59 -3.54 19.61
CA ASP A 192 8.92 -3.35 20.20
C ASP A 192 9.69 -2.19 19.56
N ASP A 193 10.87 -1.89 20.06
CA ASP A 193 11.72 -0.80 19.55
C ASP A 193 12.11 -1.01 18.09
N THR A 194 12.36 -2.26 17.67
CA THR A 194 12.69 -2.59 16.27
C THR A 194 11.50 -2.34 15.35
N TRP A 195 10.29 -2.71 15.79
CA TRP A 195 9.06 -2.44 15.05
C TRP A 195 8.84 -0.92 14.89
N ILE A 196 9.03 -0.16 15.98
CA ILE A 196 8.92 1.30 15.98
C ILE A 196 9.93 1.92 15.00
N GLU A 197 11.19 1.50 15.08
CA GLU A 197 12.26 1.95 14.20
C GLU A 197 11.93 1.68 12.73
N ALA A 198 11.56 0.45 12.39
CA ALA A 198 11.27 0.04 11.02
C ALA A 198 10.11 0.82 10.39
N TYR A 199 9.05 1.09 11.14
CA TYR A 199 7.90 1.83 10.61
C TYR A 199 8.07 3.36 10.64
N SER A 200 8.97 3.89 11.48
CA SER A 200 9.30 5.33 11.49
C SER A 200 10.38 5.71 10.49
N ALA A 201 11.26 4.79 10.16
CA ALA A 201 12.43 5.06 9.31
C ALA A 201 12.14 5.70 7.94
N PRO A 202 11.02 5.39 7.24
CA PRO A 202 10.67 6.08 5.99
C PRO A 202 10.36 7.57 6.14
N PHE A 203 10.04 8.02 7.36
CA PHE A 203 9.47 9.35 7.64
C PHE A 203 10.31 10.17 8.64
N PRO A 204 11.62 10.40 8.36
CA PRO A 204 12.52 11.11 9.28
C PRO A 204 12.22 12.60 9.41
N ASP A 205 11.52 13.18 8.46
CA ASP A 205 11.17 14.60 8.39
C ASP A 205 9.83 14.81 7.68
N ARG A 206 9.38 16.06 7.64
CA ARG A 206 8.09 16.44 7.06
C ARG A 206 8.01 16.21 5.56
N GLU A 207 9.11 16.42 4.84
CA GLU A 207 9.15 16.27 3.37
C GLU A 207 8.97 14.80 2.99
N SER A 208 9.52 13.89 3.78
CA SER A 208 9.37 12.45 3.59
C SER A 208 7.95 11.93 3.85
N CYS A 209 7.09 12.69 4.55
CA CYS A 209 5.71 12.32 4.85
C CYS A 209 4.72 12.61 3.71
N ILE A 210 5.15 13.20 2.59
CA ILE A 210 4.24 13.65 1.51
C ILE A 210 3.35 12.53 0.96
N GLY A 211 3.87 11.32 0.81
CA GLY A 211 3.09 10.15 0.37
C GLY A 211 1.98 9.81 1.36
N ALA A 212 2.35 9.62 2.62
CA ALA A 212 1.44 9.25 3.69
C ALA A 212 0.36 10.31 3.98
N ILE A 213 0.67 11.60 3.83
CA ILE A 213 -0.32 12.69 3.97
C ILE A 213 -1.29 12.71 2.78
N ASN A 214 -0.80 12.47 1.57
CA ASN A 214 -1.63 12.62 0.37
C ASN A 214 -2.62 11.47 0.16
N PHE A 215 -2.36 10.25 0.62
CA PHE A 215 -3.31 9.16 0.50
C PHE A 215 -4.67 9.46 1.18
N PRO A 216 -4.74 9.81 2.48
CA PRO A 216 -6.01 10.18 3.08
C PRO A 216 -6.64 11.44 2.46
N LEU A 217 -5.82 12.39 1.97
CA LEU A 217 -6.31 13.57 1.26
C LEU A 217 -6.88 13.24 -0.13
N ASP A 218 -6.37 12.22 -0.80
CA ASP A 218 -6.92 11.74 -2.07
C ASP A 218 -8.37 11.25 -1.89
N VAL A 219 -8.65 10.57 -0.77
CA VAL A 219 -10.03 10.20 -0.37
C VAL A 219 -10.84 11.42 0.05
N HIS A 220 -10.31 12.26 0.93
CA HIS A 220 -11.02 13.43 1.45
C HIS A 220 -11.53 14.35 0.34
N TYR A 221 -10.68 14.64 -0.65
CA TYR A 221 -11.01 15.47 -1.80
C TYR A 221 -11.66 14.71 -2.97
N GLY A 222 -11.82 13.40 -2.87
CA GLY A 222 -12.40 12.58 -3.93
C GLY A 222 -11.58 12.55 -5.23
N ARG A 223 -10.28 12.80 -5.16
CA ARG A 223 -9.38 12.85 -6.34
C ARG A 223 -9.26 11.50 -7.05
N PHE A 224 -9.46 10.40 -6.30
CA PHE A 224 -9.45 9.04 -6.83
C PHE A 224 -10.70 8.69 -7.66
N LEU A 225 -11.83 9.41 -7.46
CA LEU A 225 -13.12 9.08 -8.07
C LEU A 225 -13.11 9.07 -9.61
N PRO A 226 -12.48 10.04 -10.31
CA PRO A 226 -12.41 9.99 -11.77
C PRO A 226 -11.76 8.71 -12.30
N LEU A 227 -10.67 8.25 -11.65
CA LEU A 227 -9.99 7.01 -11.99
C LEU A 227 -10.91 5.79 -11.80
N ILE A 228 -11.66 5.75 -10.68
CA ILE A 228 -12.61 4.65 -10.41
C ILE A 228 -13.71 4.62 -11.45
N PHE A 229 -14.32 5.78 -11.80
CA PHE A 229 -15.35 5.85 -12.82
C PHE A 229 -14.83 5.45 -14.20
N GLU A 230 -13.67 5.96 -14.61
CA GLU A 230 -13.01 5.53 -15.84
C GLU A 230 -12.76 4.01 -15.85
N THR A 231 -12.28 3.45 -14.73
CA THR A 231 -12.02 2.02 -14.61
C THR A 231 -13.31 1.20 -14.70
N MET A 232 -14.43 1.69 -14.14
CA MET A 232 -15.73 1.02 -14.25
C MET A 232 -16.30 1.08 -15.67
N GLU A 233 -16.00 2.10 -16.45
CA GLU A 233 -16.47 2.28 -17.82
C GLU A 233 -15.62 1.54 -18.84
N SER A 234 -14.30 1.58 -18.69
CA SER A 234 -13.33 1.09 -19.70
C SER A 234 -12.58 -0.17 -19.31
N GLY A 235 -12.53 -0.50 -18.00
CA GLY A 235 -11.85 -1.67 -17.49
C GLY A 235 -12.69 -2.95 -17.62
N ASP A 236 -12.04 -4.10 -17.61
CA ASP A 236 -12.72 -5.40 -17.63
C ASP A 236 -13.10 -5.85 -16.19
N ILE A 237 -14.19 -5.26 -15.69
CA ILE A 237 -14.72 -5.55 -14.34
C ILE A 237 -15.24 -6.99 -14.25
N GLU A 238 -15.83 -7.53 -15.32
CA GLU A 238 -16.32 -8.91 -15.31
C GLU A 238 -15.17 -9.93 -15.26
N ALA A 239 -14.08 -9.69 -16.01
CA ALA A 239 -12.88 -10.51 -15.87
C ALA A 239 -12.29 -10.41 -14.45
N THR A 240 -12.32 -9.23 -13.83
CA THR A 240 -11.87 -9.05 -12.43
C THR A 240 -12.72 -9.84 -11.45
N LYS A 241 -14.06 -9.76 -11.56
CA LYS A 241 -15.00 -10.52 -10.71
C LYS A 241 -14.87 -12.03 -10.88
N SER A 242 -14.42 -12.49 -12.03
CA SER A 242 -14.22 -13.92 -12.31
C SER A 242 -12.94 -14.50 -11.68
N LYS A 243 -12.03 -13.65 -11.16
CA LYS A 243 -10.80 -14.12 -10.53
C LYS A 243 -11.09 -14.85 -9.22
N PRO A 244 -10.43 -16.00 -8.98
CA PRO A 244 -10.43 -16.58 -7.64
C PRO A 244 -9.93 -15.55 -6.64
N ALA A 245 -10.70 -15.31 -5.59
CA ALA A 245 -10.38 -14.31 -4.59
C ALA A 245 -10.60 -14.85 -3.17
N MET A 246 -9.76 -14.39 -2.24
CA MET A 246 -9.93 -14.59 -0.82
C MET A 246 -9.90 -13.23 -0.12
N LEU A 247 -10.88 -12.99 0.75
CA LEU A 247 -10.96 -11.83 1.61
C LEU A 247 -10.73 -12.25 3.05
N ILE A 248 -9.74 -11.64 3.70
CA ILE A 248 -9.51 -11.74 5.13
C ILE A 248 -9.76 -10.38 5.73
N CYS A 249 -10.73 -10.30 6.64
CA CYS A 249 -11.06 -9.10 7.39
C CYS A 249 -10.84 -9.37 8.88
N LEU A 250 -10.36 -8.36 9.61
CA LEU A 250 -10.23 -8.44 11.07
C LEU A 250 -11.63 -8.34 11.68
N LEU A 251 -12.03 -9.35 12.47
CA LEU A 251 -13.36 -9.47 13.06
C LEU A 251 -13.70 -8.36 14.07
N TYR A 252 -12.68 -7.63 14.52
CA TYR A 252 -12.79 -6.60 15.57
C TYR A 252 -12.67 -5.16 15.04
N THR A 253 -12.72 -4.99 13.74
CA THR A 253 -12.70 -3.68 13.09
C THR A 253 -14.07 -3.25 12.58
N SER A 254 -15.15 -3.83 13.07
CA SER A 254 -16.50 -3.30 12.79
C SER A 254 -16.59 -1.81 13.10
N ASP A 255 -15.87 -1.34 14.13
CA ASP A 255 -15.81 0.08 14.50
C ASP A 255 -14.74 0.87 13.71
N ALA A 256 -13.86 0.20 12.96
CA ALA A 256 -12.82 0.84 12.13
C ALA A 256 -13.07 0.65 10.62
N ALA A 257 -13.99 -0.25 10.26
CA ALA A 257 -14.40 -0.52 8.87
C ALA A 257 -15.79 0.05 8.55
N ASP A 258 -16.51 0.54 9.57
CA ASP A 258 -17.76 1.27 9.41
C ASP A 258 -17.45 2.77 9.14
#